data_207461fe17dd6f657366da9106aaa067
#
_entry.id   207461fe17dd6f657366da9106aaa067
#
_cell.length_a   1.000
_cell.length_b   1.000
_cell.length_c   1.000
_cell.angle_alpha   90.00
_cell.angle_beta   90.00
_cell.angle_gamma   90.00
#
_symmetry.space_group_name_H-M   'P 1'
#
loop_
_entity.id
_entity.type
_entity.pdbx_description
1 polymer ?
#
loop_
_entity_poly.entity_id
_entity_poly.type
_entity_poly.pdbx_seq_one_letter_code
_entity_poly.pdbx_strand_id
1 'polypeptide(L)'
;MQEQNDIEERLKLTMKNKEYYMNLSYNIIVKRMNDESGSYYTAKVLEFDGCRGVGDTYEEAYKDVLEAMEGWVEAKLENGFEVPEPMSTEKYSGKFVLRLPKTLHQELSIRAAEEGVSLNQYALYKLAH
;
A
#
# COMPACT_ATOMS: atom_id res chain seq x y z
N MET A 1 21.50 3.54 34.51
CA MET A 1 20.40 4.35 33.99
C MET A 1 20.29 4.33 32.47
N GLN A 2 21.42 4.46 31.79
CA GLN A 2 21.41 4.40 30.30
C GLN A 2 21.08 3.00 29.76
N GLU A 3 21.56 1.95 30.42
CA GLU A 3 21.24 0.57 30.04
C GLU A 3 19.75 0.26 30.12
N GLN A 4 19.07 0.80 31.13
CA GLN A 4 17.63 0.58 31.31
C GLN A 4 16.81 1.30 30.24
N ASN A 5 17.24 2.50 29.83
CA ASN A 5 16.58 3.22 28.72
C ASN A 5 16.77 2.50 27.38
N ASP A 6 17.96 1.92 27.15
CA ASP A 6 18.24 1.15 25.94
C ASP A 6 17.41 -0.13 25.90
N ILE A 7 17.22 -0.78 27.05
CA ILE A 7 16.38 -1.98 27.17
C ILE A 7 14.89 -1.60 26.90
N GLU A 8 14.42 -0.51 27.48
CA GLU A 8 13.05 -0.04 27.27
C GLU A 8 12.81 0.34 25.80
N GLU A 9 13.75 1.01 25.15
CA GLU A 9 13.66 1.33 23.73
C GLU A 9 13.66 0.08 22.88
N ARG A 10 14.50 -0.92 23.18
CA ARG A 10 14.51 -2.20 22.49
C ARG A 10 13.18 -2.94 22.64
N LEU A 11 12.60 -2.92 23.84
CA LEU A 11 11.30 -3.53 24.10
C LEU A 11 10.19 -2.83 23.30
N LYS A 12 10.24 -1.50 23.21
CA LYS A 12 9.28 -0.74 22.39
C LYS A 12 9.43 -1.06 20.91
N LEU A 13 10.66 -1.24 20.43
CA LEU A 13 10.93 -1.61 19.04
C LEU A 13 10.51 -3.05 18.71
N THR A 14 10.63 -3.95 19.70
CA THR A 14 10.25 -5.36 19.51
C THR A 14 8.79 -5.63 19.82
N MET A 15 8.16 -4.82 20.67
CA MET A 15 6.73 -4.94 20.99
C MET A 15 5.93 -4.03 20.09
N LYS A 16 5.57 -4.56 18.93
CA LYS A 16 4.74 -3.84 17.97
C LYS A 16 3.29 -3.79 18.49
N ASN A 17 2.95 -2.67 19.13
CA ASN A 17 1.63 -2.43 19.70
C ASN A 17 0.74 -1.67 18.69
N LYS A 18 -0.50 -1.39 19.09
CA LYS A 18 -1.45 -0.64 18.26
C LYS A 18 -0.87 0.69 17.77
N GLU A 19 -0.23 1.44 18.67
CA GLU A 19 0.36 2.73 18.32
C GLU A 19 1.44 2.60 17.25
N TYR A 20 2.26 1.55 17.33
CA TYR A 20 3.27 1.27 16.31
C TYR A 20 2.63 1.14 14.93
N TYR A 21 1.60 0.29 14.80
CA TYR A 21 0.95 0.06 13.51
C TYR A 21 0.20 1.30 13.01
N MET A 22 -0.48 2.01 13.91
CA MET A 22 -1.25 3.19 13.50
C MET A 22 -0.37 4.34 13.01
N ASN A 23 0.92 4.34 13.33
CA ASN A 23 1.88 5.34 12.84
C ASN A 23 2.53 4.96 11.50
N LEU A 24 2.26 3.76 10.98
CA LEU A 24 2.78 3.35 9.67
C LEU A 24 1.93 3.96 8.54
N SER A 25 2.53 4.09 7.37
CA SER A 25 1.89 4.70 6.21
C SER A 25 1.14 3.66 5.39
N TYR A 26 -0.07 3.30 5.83
CA TYR A 26 -0.93 2.39 5.09
C TYR A 26 -1.59 3.07 3.90
N ASN A 27 -1.95 2.28 2.91
CA ASN A 27 -2.58 2.77 1.70
C ASN A 27 -4.10 2.76 1.86
N ILE A 28 -4.68 3.95 1.95
CA ILE A 28 -6.12 4.14 2.10
C ILE A 28 -6.66 4.66 0.77
N ILE A 29 -7.65 3.96 0.23
CA ILE A 29 -8.30 4.36 -1.00
C ILE A 29 -9.71 4.84 -0.67
N VAL A 30 -10.02 6.09 -1.02
CA VAL A 30 -11.35 6.67 -0.88
C VAL A 30 -11.96 6.77 -2.27
N LYS A 31 -13.16 6.25 -2.41
CA LYS A 31 -13.83 6.16 -3.71
C LYS A 31 -15.25 6.72 -3.61
N ARG A 32 -15.63 7.51 -4.60
CA ARG A 32 -17.01 7.98 -4.72
C ARG A 32 -17.87 6.87 -5.32
N MET A 33 -18.99 6.61 -4.69
CA MET A 33 -19.96 5.61 -5.14
C MET A 33 -21.27 6.29 -5.52
N ASN A 34 -21.89 5.80 -6.58
CA ASN A 34 -23.22 6.23 -7.02
C ASN A 34 -24.07 4.98 -7.22
N ASP A 35 -25.19 4.92 -6.54
CA ASP A 35 -26.16 3.85 -6.72
C ASP A 35 -27.58 4.41 -6.61
N GLU A 36 -28.56 3.54 -6.51
CA GLU A 36 -29.98 3.93 -6.41
C GLU A 36 -30.27 4.79 -5.17
N SER A 37 -29.48 4.63 -4.11
CA SER A 37 -29.64 5.41 -2.86
C SER A 37 -29.04 6.81 -2.94
N GLY A 38 -28.23 7.08 -3.98
CA GLY A 38 -27.56 8.37 -4.18
C GLY A 38 -26.04 8.25 -4.23
N SER A 39 -25.36 9.35 -3.94
CA SER A 39 -23.91 9.42 -3.91
C SER A 39 -23.39 9.33 -2.48
N TYR A 40 -22.32 8.57 -2.29
CA TYR A 40 -21.63 8.43 -1.02
C TYR A 40 -20.17 8.08 -1.27
N TYR A 41 -19.38 7.98 -0.22
CA TYR A 41 -17.95 7.64 -0.32
C TYR A 41 -17.65 6.40 0.49
N THR A 42 -16.79 5.55 -0.05
CA THR A 42 -16.26 4.40 0.67
C THR A 42 -14.75 4.56 0.80
N ALA A 43 -14.20 4.03 1.88
CA ALA A 43 -12.75 3.99 2.09
C ALA A 43 -12.36 2.57 2.45
N LYS A 44 -11.19 2.16 2.02
CA LYS A 44 -10.63 0.86 2.42
C LYS A 44 -9.13 0.96 2.61
N VAL A 45 -8.60 0.13 3.48
CA VAL A 45 -7.16 -0.02 3.68
C VAL A 45 -6.71 -1.23 2.86
N LEU A 46 -5.77 -1.00 1.93
CA LEU A 46 -5.30 -2.07 1.04
C LEU A 46 -4.70 -3.25 1.80
N GLU A 47 -3.94 -2.97 2.84
CA GLU A 47 -3.21 -3.99 3.59
C GLU A 47 -4.08 -4.74 4.59
N PHE A 48 -5.23 -4.18 4.98
CA PHE A 48 -6.11 -4.75 5.99
C PHE A 48 -7.38 -5.28 5.34
N ASP A 49 -7.43 -6.59 5.17
CA ASP A 49 -8.58 -7.23 4.54
C ASP A 49 -9.86 -7.00 5.36
N GLY A 50 -10.89 -6.51 4.69
CA GLY A 50 -12.17 -6.24 5.33
C GLY A 50 -12.27 -4.93 6.11
N CYS A 51 -11.19 -4.15 6.20
CA CYS A 51 -11.20 -2.87 6.90
C CYS A 51 -11.74 -1.78 5.98
N ARG A 52 -12.93 -1.28 6.28
CA ARG A 52 -13.65 -0.32 5.43
C ARG A 52 -14.29 0.78 6.24
N GLY A 53 -14.54 1.91 5.56
CA GLY A 53 -15.29 3.02 6.09
C GLY A 53 -16.26 3.56 5.05
N VAL A 54 -17.24 4.31 5.48
CA VAL A 54 -18.25 4.91 4.60
C VAL A 54 -18.63 6.28 5.16
N GLY A 55 -19.03 7.18 4.27
CA GLY A 55 -19.49 8.51 4.66
C GLY A 55 -20.17 9.22 3.51
N ASP A 56 -20.91 10.27 3.83
CA ASP A 56 -21.57 11.10 2.83
C ASP A 56 -20.58 12.05 2.14
N THR A 57 -19.44 12.30 2.77
CA THR A 57 -18.35 13.10 2.21
C THR A 57 -17.05 12.31 2.25
N TYR A 58 -16.06 12.79 1.49
CA TYR A 58 -14.72 12.23 1.49
C TYR A 58 -14.13 12.19 2.90
N GLU A 59 -14.24 13.28 3.63
CA GLU A 59 -13.68 13.42 4.98
C GLU A 59 -14.34 12.46 5.96
N GLU A 60 -15.65 12.28 5.86
CA GLU A 60 -16.38 11.35 6.71
C GLU A 60 -15.96 9.91 6.48
N ALA A 61 -15.84 9.50 5.22
CA ALA A 61 -15.38 8.14 4.88
C ALA A 61 -13.96 7.88 5.36
N TYR A 62 -13.08 8.86 5.18
CA TYR A 62 -11.69 8.77 5.65
C TYR A 62 -11.62 8.64 7.17
N LYS A 63 -12.35 9.48 7.88
CA LYS A 63 -12.41 9.43 9.34
C LYS A 63 -12.96 8.10 9.83
N ASP A 64 -14.01 7.61 9.17
CA ASP A 64 -14.64 6.34 9.53
C ASP A 64 -13.66 5.16 9.34
N VAL A 65 -12.90 5.14 8.25
CA VAL A 65 -11.92 4.07 8.03
C VAL A 65 -10.77 4.13 9.03
N LEU A 66 -10.38 5.32 9.49
CA LEU A 66 -9.35 5.43 10.53
C LEU A 66 -9.82 4.80 11.85
N GLU A 67 -11.06 5.00 12.22
CA GLU A 67 -11.65 4.35 13.39
C GLU A 67 -11.72 2.83 13.22
N ALA A 68 -12.12 2.39 12.02
CA ALA A 68 -12.16 0.96 11.70
C ALA A 68 -10.75 0.33 11.76
N MET A 69 -9.72 1.06 11.35
CA MET A 69 -8.33 0.59 11.43
C MET A 69 -7.90 0.32 12.88
N GLU A 70 -8.26 1.22 13.80
CA GLU A 70 -7.94 1.03 15.21
C GLU A 70 -8.54 -0.27 15.75
N GLY A 71 -9.81 -0.48 15.49
CA GLY A 71 -10.51 -1.70 15.93
C GLY A 71 -9.96 -2.95 15.26
N TRP A 72 -9.62 -2.86 13.97
CA TRP A 72 -9.05 -3.96 13.22
C TRP A 72 -7.70 -4.40 13.77
N VAL A 73 -6.81 -3.44 14.06
CA VAL A 73 -5.49 -3.71 14.64
C VAL A 73 -5.63 -4.28 16.05
N GLU A 74 -6.48 -3.68 16.88
CA GLU A 74 -6.73 -4.16 18.24
C GLU A 74 -7.22 -5.61 18.24
N ALA A 75 -8.17 -5.94 17.39
CA ALA A 75 -8.72 -7.30 17.30
C ALA A 75 -7.63 -8.31 16.87
N LYS A 76 -6.78 -7.93 15.93
CA LYS A 76 -5.69 -8.80 15.49
C LYS A 76 -4.68 -9.04 16.60
N LEU A 77 -4.27 -7.99 17.29
CA LEU A 77 -3.30 -8.09 18.38
C LEU A 77 -3.84 -8.89 19.56
N GLU A 78 -5.10 -8.68 19.93
CA GLU A 78 -5.74 -9.41 21.04
C GLU A 78 -5.82 -10.92 20.76
N ASN A 79 -6.00 -11.30 19.51
CA ASN A 79 -6.12 -12.70 19.10
C ASN A 79 -4.79 -13.31 18.66
N GLY A 80 -3.69 -12.60 18.82
CA GLY A 80 -2.35 -13.11 18.49
C GLY A 80 -2.10 -13.25 17.00
N PHE A 81 -2.88 -12.58 16.17
CA PHE A 81 -2.68 -12.58 14.72
C PHE A 81 -1.65 -11.52 14.33
N GLU A 82 -0.95 -11.80 13.24
CA GLU A 82 0.00 -10.86 12.67
C GLU A 82 -0.73 -9.71 11.97
N VAL A 83 -0.25 -8.47 12.19
CA VAL A 83 -0.77 -7.29 11.50
C VAL A 83 0.14 -7.00 10.32
N PRO A 84 -0.41 -6.97 9.08
CA PRO A 84 0.40 -6.63 7.92
C PRO A 84 0.96 -5.22 8.02
N GLU A 85 2.17 -5.03 7.53
CA GLU A 85 2.81 -3.72 7.44
C GLU A 85 2.78 -3.24 6.00
N PRO A 86 2.76 -1.91 5.76
CA PRO A 86 2.79 -1.41 4.39
C PRO A 86 4.10 -1.79 3.70
N MET A 87 3.99 -2.10 2.41
CA MET A 87 5.17 -2.49 1.63
C MET A 87 6.07 -1.28 1.40
N SER A 88 7.32 -1.39 1.82
CA SER A 88 8.33 -0.37 1.54
C SER A 88 8.97 -0.62 0.18
N THR A 89 9.55 0.43 -0.43
CA THR A 89 10.29 0.28 -1.68
C THR A 89 11.47 -0.67 -1.56
N GLU A 90 11.99 -0.86 -0.36
CA GLU A 90 13.10 -1.79 -0.10
C GLU A 90 12.77 -3.24 -0.41
N LYS A 91 11.49 -3.60 -0.37
CA LYS A 91 11.03 -4.96 -0.69
C LYS A 91 10.98 -5.24 -2.20
N TYR A 92 11.11 -4.20 -3.00
CA TYR A 92 11.07 -4.30 -4.46
C TYR A 92 12.48 -4.25 -5.02
N SER A 93 12.82 -5.22 -5.86
CA SER A 93 14.16 -5.31 -6.46
C SER A 93 14.35 -4.36 -7.66
N GLY A 94 13.28 -3.83 -8.19
CA GLY A 94 13.29 -3.11 -9.46
C GLY A 94 13.29 -4.03 -10.67
N LYS A 95 13.10 -5.34 -10.46
CA LYS A 95 13.04 -6.34 -11.53
C LYS A 95 11.71 -7.08 -11.48
N PHE A 96 11.09 -7.23 -12.63
CA PHE A 96 9.93 -8.12 -12.78
C PHE A 96 9.91 -8.64 -14.23
N VAL A 97 9.21 -9.74 -14.43
CA VAL A 97 9.10 -10.34 -15.77
C VAL A 97 7.72 -10.00 -16.33
N LEU A 98 7.72 -9.41 -17.52
CA LEU A 98 6.52 -9.09 -18.25
C LEU A 98 6.50 -9.91 -19.56
N ARG A 99 5.42 -10.68 -19.75
CA ARG A 99 5.22 -11.43 -20.97
C ARG A 99 4.37 -10.60 -21.92
N LEU A 100 4.87 -10.38 -23.12
CA LEU A 100 4.23 -9.60 -24.16
C LEU A 100 3.87 -10.48 -25.35
N PRO A 101 2.84 -10.12 -26.12
CA PRO A 101 2.68 -10.72 -27.46
C PRO A 101 3.95 -10.53 -28.28
N LYS A 102 4.28 -11.54 -29.10
CA LYS A 102 5.51 -11.51 -29.91
C LYS A 102 5.59 -10.29 -30.83
N THR A 103 4.47 -9.87 -31.37
CA THR A 103 4.37 -8.69 -32.25
C THR A 103 4.72 -7.41 -31.51
N LEU A 104 4.26 -7.25 -30.27
CA LEU A 104 4.59 -6.08 -29.47
C LEU A 104 6.05 -6.09 -29.04
N HIS A 105 6.58 -7.25 -28.67
CA HIS A 105 8.02 -7.40 -28.34
C HIS A 105 8.89 -6.98 -29.53
N GLN A 106 8.55 -7.45 -30.73
CA GLN A 106 9.26 -7.11 -31.96
C GLN A 106 9.20 -5.59 -32.21
N GLU A 107 8.02 -5.00 -32.11
CA GLU A 107 7.84 -3.57 -32.34
C GLU A 107 8.67 -2.72 -31.38
N LEU A 108 8.66 -3.06 -30.09
CA LEU A 108 9.44 -2.35 -29.09
C LEU A 108 10.95 -2.48 -29.37
N SER A 109 11.40 -3.66 -29.79
CA SER A 109 12.81 -3.91 -30.11
C SER A 109 13.26 -3.08 -31.31
N ILE A 110 12.42 -2.97 -32.33
CA ILE A 110 12.70 -2.17 -33.52
C ILE A 110 12.82 -0.68 -33.15
N ARG A 111 11.86 -0.18 -32.36
CA ARG A 111 11.86 1.22 -31.93
C ARG A 111 13.06 1.55 -31.04
N ALA A 112 13.44 0.64 -30.16
CA ALA A 112 14.62 0.81 -29.33
C ALA A 112 15.89 0.92 -30.20
N ALA A 113 16.00 0.05 -31.21
CA ALA A 113 17.14 0.07 -32.14
C ALA A 113 17.19 1.37 -32.95
N GLU A 114 16.04 1.86 -33.38
CA GLU A 114 15.95 3.15 -34.13
C GLU A 114 16.44 4.32 -33.28
N GLU A 115 16.15 4.29 -31.98
CA GLU A 115 16.59 5.33 -31.05
C GLU A 115 18.00 5.11 -30.49
N GLY A 116 18.61 4.00 -30.81
CA GLY A 116 19.98 3.67 -30.36
C GLY A 116 20.08 3.35 -28.88
N VAL A 117 18.98 2.86 -28.27
CA VAL A 117 18.94 2.49 -26.85
C VAL A 117 18.59 1.00 -26.71
N SER A 118 18.82 0.44 -25.52
CA SER A 118 18.43 -0.93 -25.24
C SER A 118 16.92 -1.06 -25.15
N LEU A 119 16.41 -2.27 -25.33
CA LEU A 119 14.99 -2.56 -25.15
C LEU A 119 14.54 -2.18 -23.73
N ASN A 120 15.33 -2.50 -22.71
CA ASN A 120 15.01 -2.17 -21.33
C ASN A 120 14.94 -0.65 -21.10
N GLN A 121 15.87 0.10 -21.66
CA GLN A 121 15.86 1.56 -21.57
C GLN A 121 14.65 2.16 -22.27
N TYR A 122 14.31 1.65 -23.44
CA TYR A 122 13.13 2.11 -24.18
C TYR A 122 11.84 1.82 -23.42
N ALA A 123 11.72 0.60 -22.89
CA ALA A 123 10.56 0.19 -22.10
C ALA A 123 10.43 1.04 -20.83
N LEU A 124 11.52 1.29 -20.13
CA LEU A 124 11.54 2.14 -18.95
C LEU A 124 11.04 3.55 -19.28
N TYR A 125 11.51 4.12 -20.36
CA TYR A 125 11.07 5.45 -20.81
C TYR A 125 9.54 5.48 -21.05
N LYS A 126 9.03 4.48 -21.76
CA LYS A 126 7.58 4.39 -22.07
C LYS A 126 6.73 4.21 -20.82
N LEU A 127 7.17 3.38 -19.88
CA LEU A 127 6.44 3.14 -18.63
C LEU A 127 6.48 4.35 -17.69
N ALA A 128 7.55 5.14 -17.71
CA ALA A 128 7.72 6.30 -16.85
C ALA A 128 7.01 7.55 -17.40
N HIS A 129 6.63 7.56 -18.64
CA HIS A 129 5.98 8.65 -19.35
C HIS A 129 4.63 8.19 -19.93
#